data_e5682ddc050563fe8d5a7e347c4cb48a
#
_entry.id   e5682ddc050563fe8d5a7e347c4cb48a
#
_cell.length_a   1.000
_cell.length_b   1.000
_cell.length_c   1.000
_cell.angle_alpha   90.00
_cell.angle_beta   90.00
_cell.angle_gamma   90.00
#
_symmetry.space_group_name_H-M   'P 1'
#
loop_
_entity.id
_entity.type
_entity.pdbx_description
1 polymer ?
#
loop_
_entity_poly.entity_id
_entity_poly.type
_entity_poly.pdbx_seq_one_letter_code
_entity_poly.pdbx_strand_id
1 'polypeptide(L)'
;MDGIERCIDDEIPFEIPDSWEWVRLGTISTYSYTKQKINAQNVDPKIWGLDLEDIEKGGRLLTKKSVGERKAVGDKTFFDKGDILYSKLRPYLLKILIASDCGICTPEIVPFKVFGKINPEYIVAFLKCPYVDVVINSVTYGVKMPRVGTETMTNLFVPIPPLSEQYRIVEKQKELFDKISLM
;
A
#
# COMPACT_ATOMS: atom_id res chain seq x y z
N MET A 1 4.52 22.88 10.22
CA MET A 1 3.43 22.91 9.19
C MET A 1 2.89 24.32 9.26
N ASP A 2 3.03 25.07 8.23
CA ASP A 2 2.91 26.55 8.26
C ASP A 2 1.48 27.08 8.19
N GLY A 3 0.45 26.25 8.45
CA GLY A 3 -0.96 26.66 8.59
C GLY A 3 -1.56 27.46 7.42
N ILE A 4 -0.91 27.43 6.25
CA ILE A 4 -1.40 28.15 5.07
C ILE A 4 -2.48 27.28 4.42
N GLU A 5 -3.72 27.73 4.49
CA GLU A 5 -4.81 27.16 3.70
C GLU A 5 -4.52 27.39 2.22
N ARG A 6 -4.56 26.32 1.45
CA ARG A 6 -4.35 26.35 0.00
C ARG A 6 -5.57 25.75 -0.68
N CYS A 7 -6.14 26.48 -1.62
CA CYS A 7 -7.17 25.93 -2.49
C CYS A 7 -6.58 24.79 -3.33
N ILE A 8 -7.26 23.67 -3.39
CA ILE A 8 -6.84 22.47 -4.13
C ILE A 8 -7.79 22.16 -5.31
N ASP A 9 -8.74 23.05 -5.62
CA ASP A 9 -9.77 22.80 -6.63
C ASP A 9 -9.16 22.48 -8.00
N ASP A 10 -8.05 23.15 -8.35
CA ASP A 10 -7.32 22.89 -9.60
C ASP A 10 -6.50 21.59 -9.59
N GLU A 11 -6.31 20.97 -8.41
CA GLU A 11 -5.55 19.74 -8.24
C GLU A 11 -6.46 18.50 -8.14
N ILE A 12 -7.78 18.69 -7.96
CA ILE A 12 -8.77 17.60 -7.81
C ILE A 12 -8.92 16.85 -9.14
N PRO A 13 -8.72 15.52 -9.16
CA PRO A 13 -8.66 14.76 -10.40
C PRO A 13 -10.04 14.54 -11.06
N PHE A 14 -11.12 14.51 -10.27
CA PHE A 14 -12.52 14.33 -10.72
C PHE A 14 -13.49 14.66 -9.59
N GLU A 15 -14.76 14.84 -9.94
CA GLU A 15 -15.82 15.10 -8.97
C GLU A 15 -16.13 13.84 -8.14
N ILE A 16 -16.41 14.02 -6.84
CA ILE A 16 -16.84 12.99 -5.91
C ILE A 16 -18.16 13.41 -5.25
N PRO A 17 -18.96 12.47 -4.69
CA PRO A 17 -20.17 12.83 -3.95
C PRO A 17 -19.89 13.80 -2.79
N ASP A 18 -20.84 14.67 -2.46
CA ASP A 18 -20.72 15.68 -1.40
C ASP A 18 -20.40 15.07 0.00
N SER A 19 -20.72 13.79 0.20
CA SER A 19 -20.41 13.07 1.43
C SER A 19 -19.00 12.50 1.49
N TRP A 20 -18.20 12.67 0.43
CA TRP A 20 -16.82 12.20 0.35
C TRP A 20 -15.85 13.37 0.47
N GLU A 21 -14.62 13.11 0.88
CA GLU A 21 -13.57 14.11 1.00
C GLU A 21 -12.30 13.69 0.26
N TRP A 22 -11.66 14.63 -0.44
CA TRP A 22 -10.33 14.43 -0.97
C TRP A 22 -9.28 14.69 0.09
N VAL A 23 -8.40 13.72 0.32
CA VAL A 23 -7.28 13.85 1.26
C VAL A 23 -5.99 13.33 0.64
N ARG A 24 -4.85 13.80 1.10
CA ARG A 24 -3.56 13.25 0.67
C ARG A 24 -3.21 11.99 1.47
N LEU A 25 -2.67 10.97 0.80
CA LEU A 25 -2.28 9.71 1.46
C LEU A 25 -1.32 9.96 2.63
N GLY A 26 -0.39 10.89 2.49
CA GLY A 26 0.56 11.25 3.56
C GLY A 26 -0.11 11.84 4.80
N THR A 27 -1.27 12.48 4.67
CA THR A 27 -2.02 13.05 5.79
C THR A 27 -2.75 11.97 6.59
N ILE A 28 -3.24 10.94 5.93
CA ILE A 28 -4.06 9.87 6.52
C ILE A 28 -3.27 8.59 6.84
N SER A 29 -1.96 8.59 6.66
CA SER A 29 -1.15 7.38 6.84
C SER A 29 0.27 7.66 7.35
N THR A 30 0.92 6.59 7.79
CA THR A 30 2.35 6.61 8.17
C THR A 30 3.27 6.39 6.97
N TYR A 31 2.81 6.57 5.72
CA TYR A 31 3.62 6.26 4.53
C TYR A 31 4.96 7.01 4.51
N SER A 32 4.98 8.29 4.85
CA SER A 32 6.17 9.16 4.91
C SER A 32 7.06 8.93 6.13
N TYR A 33 6.59 8.21 7.15
CA TYR A 33 7.34 8.05 8.40
C TYR A 33 8.57 7.17 8.19
N THR A 34 9.62 7.46 8.96
CA THR A 34 10.82 6.62 9.00
C THR A 34 10.44 5.19 9.38
N LYS A 35 10.83 4.23 8.55
CA LYS A 35 10.55 2.82 8.79
C LYS A 35 11.59 2.22 9.72
N GLN A 36 11.14 1.33 10.60
CA GLN A 36 12.03 0.59 11.48
C GLN A 36 12.87 -0.38 10.64
N LYS A 37 14.16 -0.08 10.54
CA LYS A 37 15.14 -0.97 9.91
C LYS A 37 15.68 -1.96 10.93
N ILE A 38 15.86 -3.19 10.51
CA ILE A 38 16.39 -4.26 11.33
C ILE A 38 17.27 -5.18 10.46
N ASN A 39 18.38 -5.66 11.00
CA ASN A 39 19.16 -6.66 10.30
C ASN A 39 18.50 -8.04 10.47
N ALA A 40 18.34 -8.78 9.39
CA ALA A 40 17.67 -10.07 9.38
C ALA A 40 18.30 -11.11 10.33
N GLN A 41 19.60 -10.97 10.64
CA GLN A 41 20.32 -11.84 11.57
C GLN A 41 19.97 -11.58 13.04
N ASN A 42 19.34 -10.43 13.35
CA ASN A 42 19.01 -9.98 14.69
C ASN A 42 17.53 -10.19 15.05
N VAL A 43 16.78 -10.93 14.22
CA VAL A 43 15.36 -11.24 14.48
C VAL A 43 15.17 -12.73 14.73
N ASP A 44 14.04 -13.07 15.38
CA ASP A 44 13.64 -14.47 15.53
C ASP A 44 13.49 -15.11 14.13
N PRO A 45 14.21 -16.20 13.84
CA PRO A 45 14.11 -16.87 12.54
C PRO A 45 12.72 -17.43 12.23
N LYS A 46 11.82 -17.51 13.20
CA LYS A 46 10.44 -17.98 13.01
C LYS A 46 9.48 -16.92 12.50
N ILE A 47 9.82 -15.62 12.63
CA ILE A 47 8.93 -14.56 12.14
C ILE A 47 8.83 -14.58 10.61
N TRP A 48 7.79 -13.98 10.09
CA TRP A 48 7.56 -13.90 8.65
C TRP A 48 8.63 -13.03 7.96
N GLY A 49 9.28 -13.60 6.94
CA GLY A 49 10.17 -12.90 6.03
C GLY A 49 9.52 -12.77 4.66
N LEU A 50 9.11 -11.57 4.27
CA LEU A 50 8.44 -11.28 3.00
C LEU A 50 9.41 -10.73 1.96
N ASP A 51 9.36 -11.28 0.74
CA ASP A 51 10.05 -10.73 -0.42
C ASP A 51 9.06 -10.53 -1.58
N LEU A 52 9.49 -9.80 -2.61
CA LEU A 52 8.63 -9.48 -3.76
C LEU A 52 8.22 -10.73 -4.56
N GLU A 53 9.05 -11.76 -4.56
CA GLU A 53 8.74 -13.03 -5.24
C GLU A 53 7.56 -13.78 -4.60
N ASP A 54 7.28 -13.53 -3.32
CA ASP A 54 6.17 -14.16 -2.60
C ASP A 54 4.81 -13.56 -2.95
N ILE A 55 4.81 -12.43 -3.62
CA ILE A 55 3.60 -11.68 -3.96
C ILE A 55 3.38 -11.75 -5.47
N GLU A 56 2.21 -12.26 -5.89
CA GLU A 56 1.80 -12.26 -7.28
C GLU A 56 1.41 -10.86 -7.77
N LYS A 57 1.38 -10.66 -9.08
CA LYS A 57 0.74 -9.48 -9.66
C LYS A 57 -0.70 -9.36 -9.14
N GLY A 58 -1.10 -8.16 -8.70
CA GLY A 58 -2.39 -7.93 -8.07
C GLY A 58 -2.40 -8.12 -6.55
N GLY A 59 -1.29 -8.62 -5.94
CA GLY A 59 -1.10 -8.60 -4.49
C GLY A 59 -1.56 -9.86 -3.76
N ARG A 60 -1.85 -10.98 -4.46
CA ARG A 60 -2.08 -12.26 -3.80
C ARG A 60 -0.78 -12.81 -3.24
N LEU A 61 -0.79 -13.23 -1.98
CA LEU A 61 0.35 -13.91 -1.35
C LEU A 61 0.44 -15.34 -1.88
N LEU A 62 1.55 -15.70 -2.51
CA LEU A 62 1.81 -17.02 -3.05
C LEU A 62 2.37 -17.97 -1.98
N THR A 63 3.33 -17.48 -1.20
CA THR A 63 4.01 -18.26 -0.17
C THR A 63 4.27 -17.41 1.06
N LYS A 64 4.21 -18.03 2.23
CA LYS A 64 4.58 -17.41 3.49
C LYS A 64 5.74 -18.19 4.08
N LYS A 65 6.94 -17.60 4.05
CA LYS A 65 8.18 -18.21 4.58
C LYS A 65 8.64 -17.44 5.80
N SER A 66 9.23 -18.15 6.75
CA SER A 66 9.93 -17.51 7.86
C SER A 66 11.28 -16.93 7.42
N VAL A 67 11.84 -16.08 8.26
CA VAL A 67 13.20 -15.51 8.06
C VAL A 67 14.26 -16.61 7.96
N GLY A 68 14.14 -17.66 8.80
CA GLY A 68 15.04 -18.80 8.80
C GLY A 68 14.94 -19.66 7.55
N GLU A 69 13.72 -20.01 7.10
CA GLU A 69 13.50 -20.76 5.86
C GLU A 69 14.03 -20.00 4.64
N ARG A 70 13.91 -18.66 4.65
CA ARG A 70 14.41 -17.80 3.59
C ARG A 70 15.93 -17.62 3.63
N LYS A 71 16.57 -17.92 4.77
CA LYS A 71 17.97 -17.55 5.04
C LYS A 71 18.21 -16.08 4.76
N ALA A 72 17.28 -15.24 5.25
CA ALA A 72 17.30 -13.80 4.98
C ALA A 72 18.57 -13.16 5.55
N VAL A 73 19.18 -12.25 4.79
CA VAL A 73 20.39 -11.53 5.19
C VAL A 73 20.24 -10.02 4.95
N GLY A 74 21.07 -9.25 5.65
CA GLY A 74 21.17 -7.81 5.49
C GLY A 74 19.97 -7.04 6.08
N ASP A 75 19.91 -5.75 5.75
CA ASP A 75 18.92 -4.85 6.29
C ASP A 75 17.54 -5.07 5.66
N LYS A 76 16.55 -5.13 6.52
CA LYS A 76 15.14 -5.31 6.21
C LYS A 76 14.31 -4.21 6.87
N THR A 77 13.04 -4.14 6.51
CA THR A 77 12.07 -3.23 7.12
C THR A 77 11.09 -4.05 7.94
N PHE A 78 10.89 -3.69 9.20
CA PHE A 78 9.91 -4.33 10.06
C PHE A 78 8.49 -3.87 9.70
N PHE A 79 7.52 -4.77 9.84
CA PHE A 79 6.10 -4.49 9.71
C PHE A 79 5.26 -5.23 10.75
N ASP A 80 4.17 -4.60 11.15
CA ASP A 80 3.19 -5.17 12.06
C ASP A 80 2.05 -5.86 11.30
N LYS A 81 1.33 -6.73 12.01
CA LYS A 81 0.04 -7.24 11.54
C LYS A 81 -0.93 -6.08 11.28
N GLY A 82 -1.61 -6.12 10.14
CA GLY A 82 -2.55 -5.08 9.70
C GLY A 82 -1.93 -3.95 8.91
N ASP A 83 -0.59 -3.88 8.80
CA ASP A 83 0.06 -2.91 7.93
C ASP A 83 -0.28 -3.18 6.47
N ILE A 84 -0.45 -2.10 5.71
CA ILE A 84 -0.47 -2.17 4.25
C ILE A 84 0.97 -2.27 3.77
N LEU A 85 1.25 -3.32 2.99
CA LEU A 85 2.56 -3.61 2.42
C LEU A 85 2.53 -3.24 0.94
N TYR A 86 3.16 -2.12 0.59
CA TYR A 86 3.17 -1.57 -0.77
C TYR A 86 4.52 -1.76 -1.44
N SER A 87 4.56 -2.42 -2.60
CA SER A 87 5.78 -2.50 -3.41
C SER A 87 6.01 -1.20 -4.18
N LYS A 88 7.04 -0.45 -3.82
CA LYS A 88 7.46 0.74 -4.58
C LYS A 88 8.18 0.37 -5.88
N LEU A 89 8.70 -0.86 -6.01
CA LEU A 89 9.37 -1.38 -7.18
C LEU A 89 8.36 -1.98 -8.15
N ARG A 90 8.42 -1.56 -9.43
CA ARG A 90 7.50 -1.98 -10.49
C ARG A 90 6.04 -1.84 -10.06
N PRO A 91 5.58 -0.63 -9.73
CA PRO A 91 4.26 -0.38 -9.15
C PRO A 91 3.12 -0.91 -10.02
N TYR A 92 3.29 -0.98 -11.34
CA TYR A 92 2.33 -1.55 -12.28
C TYR A 92 2.02 -3.05 -12.02
N LEU A 93 2.83 -3.74 -11.20
CA LEU A 93 2.52 -5.11 -10.78
C LEU A 93 1.49 -5.16 -9.65
N LEU A 94 1.13 -4.02 -9.07
CA LEU A 94 0.12 -3.88 -8.01
C LEU A 94 0.33 -4.87 -6.84
N LYS A 95 1.58 -5.12 -6.48
CA LYS A 95 1.95 -5.98 -5.34
C LYS A 95 1.68 -5.25 -4.03
N ILE A 96 0.41 -5.23 -3.65
CA ILE A 96 -0.10 -4.54 -2.47
C ILE A 96 -0.98 -5.52 -1.69
N LEU A 97 -0.71 -5.68 -0.40
CA LEU A 97 -1.50 -6.56 0.47
C LEU A 97 -1.51 -6.04 1.92
N ILE A 98 -2.37 -6.59 2.75
CA ILE A 98 -2.41 -6.33 4.19
C ILE A 98 -1.68 -7.47 4.90
N ALA A 99 -0.79 -7.11 5.82
CA ALA A 99 -0.01 -8.06 6.60
C ALA A 99 -0.91 -8.91 7.51
N SER A 100 -0.90 -10.22 7.32
CA SER A 100 -1.63 -11.17 8.17
C SER A 100 -0.96 -11.42 9.53
N ASP A 101 0.33 -11.11 9.63
CA ASP A 101 1.18 -11.26 10.79
C ASP A 101 2.26 -10.18 10.82
N CYS A 102 3.00 -10.06 11.93
CA CYS A 102 4.21 -9.25 11.98
C CYS A 102 5.36 -9.95 11.25
N GLY A 103 6.34 -9.17 10.79
CA GLY A 103 7.49 -9.71 10.08
C GLY A 103 8.47 -8.67 9.61
N ILE A 104 9.35 -9.09 8.72
CA ILE A 104 10.31 -8.22 8.04
C ILE A 104 10.19 -8.39 6.53
N CYS A 105 10.41 -7.31 5.78
CA CYS A 105 10.36 -7.33 4.32
C CYS A 105 11.58 -6.68 3.69
N THR A 106 11.76 -6.92 2.39
CA THR A 106 12.77 -6.20 1.59
C THR A 106 12.52 -4.69 1.64
N PRO A 107 13.57 -3.84 1.57
CA PRO A 107 13.42 -2.38 1.53
C PRO A 107 12.62 -1.84 0.33
N GLU A 108 12.32 -2.67 -0.66
CA GLU A 108 11.45 -2.31 -1.80
C GLU A 108 9.96 -2.35 -1.45
N ILE A 109 9.59 -2.94 -0.31
CA ILE A 109 8.24 -2.91 0.24
C ILE A 109 8.18 -1.84 1.33
N VAL A 110 7.19 -0.98 1.26
CA VAL A 110 6.92 0.09 2.23
C VAL A 110 5.73 -0.32 3.10
N PRO A 111 5.96 -0.72 4.36
CA PRO A 111 4.90 -0.93 5.32
C PRO A 111 4.33 0.42 5.79
N PHE A 112 3.01 0.52 5.90
CA PHE A 112 2.39 1.70 6.49
C PHE A 112 1.00 1.40 7.08
N LYS A 113 0.58 2.23 8.03
CA LYS A 113 -0.74 2.20 8.66
C LYS A 113 -1.56 3.39 8.19
N VAL A 114 -2.87 3.24 8.16
CA VAL A 114 -3.81 4.36 7.99
C VAL A 114 -4.34 4.79 9.35
N PHE A 115 -4.67 6.09 9.47
CA PHE A 115 -5.15 6.67 10.72
C PHE A 115 -6.67 6.64 10.83
N GLY A 116 -7.15 6.76 12.07
CA GLY A 116 -8.56 6.96 12.35
C GLY A 116 -9.45 5.78 11.94
N LYS A 117 -10.67 6.14 11.49
CA LYS A 117 -11.68 5.16 11.05
C LYS A 117 -11.62 4.93 9.53
N ILE A 118 -10.41 4.73 8.99
CA ILE A 118 -10.23 4.41 7.57
C ILE A 118 -10.01 2.90 7.47
N ASN A 119 -10.78 2.25 6.59
CA ASN A 119 -10.63 0.83 6.33
C ASN A 119 -9.37 0.56 5.48
N PRO A 120 -8.37 -0.20 5.97
CA PRO A 120 -7.17 -0.53 5.20
C PRO A 120 -7.46 -1.27 3.90
N GLU A 121 -8.50 -2.12 3.85
CA GLU A 121 -8.90 -2.84 2.63
C GLU A 121 -9.41 -1.86 1.56
N TYR A 122 -10.12 -0.80 1.96
CA TYR A 122 -10.53 0.26 1.05
C TYR A 122 -9.32 0.98 0.43
N ILE A 123 -8.31 1.31 1.25
CA ILE A 123 -7.08 1.94 0.74
C ILE A 123 -6.33 1.00 -0.22
N VAL A 124 -6.24 -0.28 0.10
CA VAL A 124 -5.64 -1.28 -0.82
C VAL A 124 -6.42 -1.35 -2.14
N ALA A 125 -7.76 -1.37 -2.08
CA ALA A 125 -8.61 -1.37 -3.27
C ALA A 125 -8.39 -0.11 -4.12
N PHE A 126 -8.36 1.06 -3.48
CA PHE A 126 -8.07 2.33 -4.15
C PHE A 126 -6.68 2.35 -4.79
N LEU A 127 -5.64 1.94 -4.07
CA LEU A 127 -4.26 1.91 -4.61
C LEU A 127 -4.09 0.94 -5.80
N LYS A 128 -5.04 0.04 -6.00
CA LYS A 128 -5.07 -0.88 -7.16
C LYS A 128 -5.97 -0.40 -8.30
N CYS A 129 -6.66 0.73 -8.16
CA CYS A 129 -7.57 1.21 -9.19
C CYS A 129 -6.81 1.77 -10.42
N PRO A 130 -7.41 1.75 -11.61
CA PRO A 130 -6.77 2.24 -12.82
C PRO A 130 -6.31 3.70 -12.77
N TYR A 131 -7.04 4.57 -12.06
CA TYR A 131 -6.64 5.96 -11.85
C TYR A 131 -5.27 6.06 -11.19
N VAL A 132 -5.06 5.35 -10.06
CA VAL A 132 -3.80 5.35 -9.33
C VAL A 132 -2.67 4.75 -10.18
N ASP A 133 -2.95 3.68 -10.93
CA ASP A 133 -1.97 3.05 -11.82
C ASP A 133 -1.47 4.04 -12.89
N VAL A 134 -2.36 4.80 -13.52
CA VAL A 134 -2.00 5.83 -14.49
C VAL A 134 -1.16 6.94 -13.84
N VAL A 135 -1.61 7.48 -12.71
CA VAL A 135 -0.89 8.56 -11.99
C VAL A 135 0.52 8.11 -11.60
N ILE A 136 0.65 6.93 -11.01
CA ILE A 136 1.95 6.43 -10.53
C ILE A 136 2.88 6.12 -11.71
N ASN A 137 2.41 5.46 -12.75
CA ASN A 137 3.25 5.09 -13.88
C ASN A 137 3.73 6.28 -14.69
N SER A 138 2.97 7.40 -14.72
CA SER A 138 3.40 8.64 -15.40
C SER A 138 4.62 9.32 -14.75
N VAL A 139 4.86 9.06 -13.45
CA VAL A 139 5.90 9.72 -12.65
C VAL A 139 6.95 8.76 -12.09
N THR A 140 6.93 7.47 -12.47
CA THR A 140 7.96 6.52 -12.06
C THR A 140 9.29 6.79 -12.76
N TYR A 141 10.38 6.52 -12.05
CA TYR A 141 11.73 6.65 -12.55
C TYR A 141 12.44 5.29 -12.65
N GLY A 142 13.36 5.19 -13.60
CA GLY A 142 14.14 3.97 -13.86
C GLY A 142 13.56 3.10 -14.98
N VAL A 143 14.38 2.83 -16.02
CA VAL A 143 13.93 2.12 -17.24
C VAL A 143 13.68 0.64 -17.00
N LYS A 144 14.63 -0.07 -16.37
CA LYS A 144 14.52 -1.53 -16.13
C LYS A 144 13.79 -1.91 -14.87
N MET A 145 13.86 -1.05 -13.85
CA MET A 145 13.29 -1.29 -12.52
C MET A 145 12.62 -0.01 -12.02
N PRO A 146 11.48 0.39 -12.60
CA PRO A 146 10.80 1.62 -12.25
C PRO A 146 10.36 1.60 -10.79
N ARG A 147 10.53 2.75 -10.12
CA ARG A 147 10.15 2.97 -8.73
C ARG A 147 9.30 4.21 -8.60
N VAL A 148 8.36 4.17 -7.67
CA VAL A 148 7.62 5.36 -7.25
C VAL A 148 8.30 6.00 -6.04
N GLY A 149 8.41 7.33 -6.05
CA GLY A 149 8.98 8.11 -4.95
C GLY A 149 8.03 8.26 -3.77
N THR A 150 8.60 8.48 -2.58
CA THR A 150 7.80 8.73 -1.36
C THR A 150 6.93 9.97 -1.51
N GLU A 151 7.47 11.04 -2.08
CA GLU A 151 6.76 12.30 -2.30
C GLU A 151 5.52 12.12 -3.18
N THR A 152 5.65 11.38 -4.28
CA THR A 152 4.52 11.06 -5.16
C THR A 152 3.40 10.34 -4.39
N MET A 153 3.77 9.34 -3.59
CA MET A 153 2.78 8.58 -2.82
C MET A 153 2.14 9.41 -1.71
N THR A 154 2.90 10.24 -1.01
CA THR A 154 2.34 11.08 0.07
C THR A 154 1.43 12.18 -0.46
N ASN A 155 1.69 12.67 -1.66
CA ASN A 155 0.86 13.67 -2.33
C ASN A 155 -0.32 13.09 -3.12
N LEU A 156 -0.41 11.75 -3.25
CA LEU A 156 -1.51 11.10 -3.94
C LEU A 156 -2.85 11.46 -3.28
N PHE A 157 -3.77 11.98 -4.06
CA PHE A 157 -5.14 12.24 -3.62
C PHE A 157 -5.93 10.94 -3.49
N VAL A 158 -6.59 10.79 -2.35
CA VAL A 158 -7.42 9.63 -1.99
C VAL A 158 -8.82 10.13 -1.67
N PRO A 159 -9.86 9.68 -2.37
CA PRO A 159 -11.23 10.02 -2.02
C PRO A 159 -11.66 9.16 -0.82
N ILE A 160 -12.15 9.80 0.23
CA ILE A 160 -12.55 9.12 1.46
C ILE A 160 -14.08 9.19 1.63
N PRO A 161 -14.81 8.09 1.38
CA PRO A 161 -16.22 7.98 1.68
C PRO A 161 -16.46 7.80 3.19
N PRO A 162 -17.72 7.98 3.66
CA PRO A 162 -18.12 7.55 4.99
C PRO A 162 -17.75 6.09 5.25
N LEU A 163 -17.41 5.75 6.50
CA LEU A 163 -16.87 4.42 6.85
C LEU A 163 -17.77 3.26 6.40
N SER A 164 -19.08 3.39 6.54
CA SER A 164 -20.04 2.38 6.07
C SER A 164 -19.96 2.13 4.57
N GLU A 165 -19.68 3.18 3.81
CA GLU A 165 -19.54 3.07 2.37
C GLU A 165 -18.20 2.45 1.96
N GLN A 166 -17.11 2.73 2.71
CA GLN A 166 -15.83 2.04 2.50
C GLN A 166 -16.01 0.52 2.61
N TYR A 167 -16.72 0.03 3.63
CA TYR A 167 -17.03 -1.39 3.78
C TYR A 167 -17.86 -1.93 2.62
N ARG A 168 -18.92 -1.20 2.23
CA ARG A 168 -19.79 -1.60 1.12
C ARG A 168 -19.01 -1.72 -0.19
N ILE A 169 -18.10 -0.80 -0.47
CA ILE A 169 -17.23 -0.81 -1.66
C ILE A 169 -16.34 -2.06 -1.64
N VAL A 170 -15.69 -2.36 -0.51
CA VAL A 170 -14.81 -3.52 -0.36
C VAL A 170 -15.57 -4.82 -0.53
N GLU A 171 -16.74 -4.96 0.10
CA GLU A 171 -17.60 -6.14 -0.05
C GLU A 171 -18.03 -6.34 -1.49
N LYS A 172 -18.48 -5.26 -2.14
CA LYS A 172 -18.91 -5.33 -3.54
C LYS A 172 -17.78 -5.73 -4.48
N GLN A 173 -16.59 -5.22 -4.23
CA GLN A 173 -15.40 -5.60 -5.00
C GLN A 173 -15.09 -7.10 -4.82
N LYS A 174 -15.13 -7.63 -3.59
CA LYS A 174 -14.92 -9.06 -3.32
C LYS A 174 -15.94 -9.92 -4.06
N GLU A 175 -17.22 -9.61 -3.96
CA GLU A 175 -18.29 -10.31 -4.68
C GLU A 175 -18.06 -10.37 -6.21
N LEU A 176 -17.57 -9.25 -6.79
CA LEU A 176 -17.32 -9.19 -8.23
C LEU A 176 -16.11 -10.06 -8.62
N PHE A 177 -15.04 -10.03 -7.83
CA PHE A 177 -13.87 -10.88 -8.08
C PHE A 177 -14.21 -12.37 -7.94
N ASP A 178 -15.01 -12.75 -6.94
CA ASP A 178 -15.44 -14.14 -6.75
C ASP A 178 -16.26 -14.65 -7.96
N LYS A 179 -17.16 -13.81 -8.48
CA LYS A 179 -17.94 -14.15 -9.68
C LYS A 179 -17.09 -14.33 -10.93
N ILE A 180 -16.10 -13.45 -11.13
CA ILE A 180 -15.18 -13.54 -12.27
C ILE A 180 -14.27 -14.77 -12.16
N SER A 181 -13.87 -15.15 -10.96
CA SER A 181 -13.04 -16.33 -10.72
C SER A 181 -13.76 -17.68 -10.94
N LEU A 182 -15.08 -17.65 -10.98
CA LEU A 182 -15.93 -18.83 -11.25
C LEU A 182 -16.29 -19.02 -12.74
N MET A 183 -15.91 -18.09 -13.59
CA MET A 183 -16.09 -18.14 -15.05
C MET A 183 -14.86 -18.70 -15.75
#